data_d432592830679fd2eea1680832081d09
#
_entry.id   d432592830679fd2eea1680832081d09
#
_cell.length_a   1.000
_cell.length_b   1.000
_cell.length_c   1.000
_cell.angle_alpha   90.00
_cell.angle_beta   90.00
_cell.angle_gamma   90.00
#
_symmetry.space_group_name_H-M   'P 1'
#
loop_
_entity.id
_entity.type
_entity.pdbx_description
1 polymer ?
#
loop_
_entity_poly.entity_id
_entity_poly.type
_entity_poly.pdbx_seq_one_letter_code
_entity_poly.pdbx_strand_id
1 'polypeptide(L)'
;RRSRTRTTLIVAPVAVMEQWQREALEKSGHKLSVYIHHGPRRTTNVDELKKADIVITSYATAANEYEQYLKATESESSLPSTRANKQLREASANDLSDSDDSDWDMLNNDYVSSPSRIKAAKSHTKYPLFQMYWLRIVLDEAQNIKNYRAKCSLSCYQLSSCAVTRCCISGTRDLNNALEIFSLIHFLRISPFDDFRHFEEKIHDPLKSNKQTYVDLGLQRLGVV
;
A
#
# COMPACT_ATOMS: atom_id res chain seq x y z
N ARG A 1 22.03 7.10 13.21
CA ARG A 1 21.73 5.66 12.98
C ARG A 1 20.22 5.49 13.13
N ARG A 2 19.47 5.33 12.03
CA ARG A 2 18.04 4.95 12.07
C ARG A 2 17.98 3.57 12.72
N SER A 3 17.22 3.46 13.81
CA SER A 3 16.91 2.16 14.41
C SER A 3 16.18 1.33 13.34
N ARG A 4 16.83 0.30 12.83
CA ARG A 4 16.19 -0.67 11.93
C ARG A 4 15.17 -1.43 12.77
N THR A 5 13.88 -1.19 12.54
CA THR A 5 12.85 -2.04 13.11
C THR A 5 13.00 -3.44 12.55
N ARG A 6 12.83 -4.45 13.41
CA ARG A 6 12.86 -5.88 13.03
C ARG A 6 11.46 -6.41 12.78
N THR A 7 10.45 -5.59 12.94
CA THR A 7 9.05 -5.98 12.93
C THR A 7 8.56 -6.29 11.52
N THR A 8 7.87 -7.41 11.37
CA THR A 8 7.12 -7.79 10.16
C THR A 8 5.67 -7.36 10.33
N LEU A 9 5.10 -6.66 9.32
CA LEU A 9 3.68 -6.37 9.22
C LEU A 9 3.02 -7.43 8.33
N ILE A 10 1.94 -8.04 8.82
CA ILE A 10 1.07 -8.90 8.03
C ILE A 10 -0.28 -8.18 7.88
N VAL A 11 -0.70 -7.93 6.65
CA VAL A 11 -2.03 -7.40 6.32
C VAL A 11 -2.84 -8.55 5.78
N ALA A 12 -3.89 -8.93 6.50
CA ALA A 12 -4.68 -10.13 6.20
C ALA A 12 -6.19 -9.87 6.38
N PRO A 13 -7.06 -10.69 5.77
CA PRO A 13 -8.48 -10.70 6.10
C PRO A 13 -8.70 -10.98 7.59
N VAL A 14 -9.73 -10.35 8.17
CA VAL A 14 -10.01 -10.50 9.62
C VAL A 14 -10.18 -11.96 10.02
N ALA A 15 -10.81 -12.77 9.17
CA ALA A 15 -11.10 -14.17 9.44
C ALA A 15 -9.86 -15.05 9.68
N VAL A 16 -8.69 -14.66 9.15
CA VAL A 16 -7.46 -15.45 9.25
C VAL A 16 -6.41 -14.86 10.19
N MET A 17 -6.69 -13.70 10.81
CA MET A 17 -5.72 -13.03 11.68
C MET A 17 -5.34 -13.86 12.90
N GLU A 18 -6.32 -14.50 13.56
CA GLU A 18 -6.07 -15.37 14.72
C GLU A 18 -5.31 -16.65 14.31
N GLN A 19 -5.57 -17.16 13.12
CA GLN A 19 -4.81 -18.29 12.57
C GLN A 19 -3.34 -17.89 12.37
N TRP A 20 -3.07 -16.74 11.79
CA TRP A 20 -1.71 -16.22 11.63
C TRP A 20 -1.00 -16.09 12.98
N GLN A 21 -1.69 -15.54 13.99
CA GLN A 21 -1.11 -15.42 15.34
C GLN A 21 -0.77 -16.79 15.91
N ARG A 22 -1.72 -17.72 15.90
CA ARG A 22 -1.54 -19.07 16.45
C ARG A 22 -0.38 -19.78 15.76
N GLU A 23 -0.36 -19.82 14.43
CA GLU A 23 0.70 -20.48 13.67
C GLU A 23 2.07 -19.85 13.89
N ALA A 24 2.15 -18.53 13.96
CA ALA A 24 3.40 -17.83 14.24
C ALA A 24 3.97 -18.20 15.61
N LEU A 25 3.12 -18.27 16.64
CA LEU A 25 3.51 -18.66 17.99
C LEU A 25 3.92 -20.14 18.03
N GLU A 26 3.10 -21.05 17.53
CA GLU A 26 3.36 -22.50 17.56
C GLU A 26 4.62 -22.86 16.79
N LYS A 27 4.76 -22.41 15.54
CA LYS A 27 5.91 -22.74 14.68
C LYS A 27 7.23 -22.13 15.15
N SER A 28 7.16 -21.00 15.89
CA SER A 28 8.35 -20.41 16.51
C SER A 28 8.71 -21.02 17.87
N GLY A 29 7.89 -21.94 18.40
CA GLY A 29 8.04 -22.44 19.76
C GLY A 29 7.85 -21.32 20.80
N HIS A 30 6.91 -20.41 20.54
CA HIS A 30 6.58 -19.25 21.38
C HIS A 30 7.74 -18.26 21.61
N LYS A 31 8.70 -18.21 20.65
CA LYS A 31 9.85 -17.31 20.73
C LYS A 31 9.58 -15.93 20.13
N LEU A 32 8.56 -15.82 19.27
CA LEU A 32 8.18 -14.56 18.63
C LEU A 32 7.07 -13.87 19.42
N SER A 33 7.17 -12.55 19.54
CA SER A 33 6.09 -11.70 20.04
C SER A 33 5.17 -11.29 18.90
N VAL A 34 3.89 -11.62 19.01
CA VAL A 34 2.88 -11.35 17.96
C VAL A 34 1.82 -10.43 18.53
N TYR A 35 1.57 -9.31 17.83
CA TYR A 35 0.57 -8.32 18.21
C TYR A 35 -0.51 -8.19 17.13
N ILE A 36 -1.79 -8.37 17.52
CA ILE A 36 -2.93 -8.11 16.62
C ILE A 36 -3.34 -6.63 16.75
N HIS A 37 -3.09 -5.86 15.69
CA HIS A 37 -3.45 -4.46 15.58
C HIS A 37 -4.79 -4.30 14.86
N HIS A 38 -5.87 -4.55 15.59
CA HIS A 38 -7.24 -4.52 15.05
C HIS A 38 -8.26 -4.10 16.11
N GLY A 39 -9.39 -3.59 15.66
CA GLY A 39 -10.52 -3.23 16.53
C GLY A 39 -10.34 -1.90 17.28
N PRO A 40 -11.32 -1.53 18.14
CA PRO A 40 -11.35 -0.22 18.79
C PRO A 40 -10.30 -0.07 19.90
N ARG A 41 -9.80 -1.18 20.47
CA ARG A 41 -8.79 -1.18 21.54
C ARG A 41 -7.36 -1.34 21.05
N ARG A 42 -7.12 -1.23 19.71
CA ARG A 42 -5.77 -1.28 19.17
C ARG A 42 -4.92 -0.13 19.72
N THR A 43 -3.64 -0.38 19.89
CA THR A 43 -2.73 0.64 20.42
C THR A 43 -2.59 1.84 19.47
N THR A 44 -2.44 3.01 20.07
CA THR A 44 -2.02 4.25 19.37
C THR A 44 -0.54 4.53 19.60
N ASN A 45 0.14 3.68 20.38
CA ASN A 45 1.53 3.85 20.75
C ASN A 45 2.44 3.10 19.76
N VAL A 46 3.23 3.86 19.01
CA VAL A 46 4.21 3.33 18.03
C VAL A 46 5.26 2.45 18.71
N ASP A 47 5.67 2.78 19.94
CA ASP A 47 6.72 2.04 20.62
C ASP A 47 6.25 0.66 21.12
N GLU A 48 4.96 0.49 21.30
CA GLU A 48 4.39 -0.85 21.56
C GLU A 48 4.47 -1.74 20.32
N LEU A 49 4.15 -1.19 19.13
CA LEU A 49 4.27 -1.94 17.89
C LEU A 49 5.72 -2.33 17.59
N LYS A 50 6.67 -1.47 17.91
CA LYS A 50 8.12 -1.75 17.71
C LYS A 50 8.64 -2.89 18.59
N LYS A 51 7.96 -3.23 19.69
CA LYS A 51 8.35 -4.34 20.56
C LYS A 51 7.95 -5.70 20.00
N ALA A 52 6.96 -5.74 19.09
CA ALA A 52 6.50 -6.97 18.46
C ALA A 52 7.45 -7.40 17.32
N ASP A 53 7.66 -8.71 17.20
CA ASP A 53 8.36 -9.29 16.04
C ASP A 53 7.41 -9.33 14.84
N ILE A 54 6.13 -9.60 15.08
CA ILE A 54 5.07 -9.63 14.08
C ILE A 54 3.90 -8.77 14.54
N VAL A 55 3.45 -7.86 13.66
CA VAL A 55 2.19 -7.13 13.81
C VAL A 55 1.24 -7.63 12.74
N ILE A 56 0.02 -8.00 13.13
CA ILE A 56 -1.03 -8.45 12.22
C ILE A 56 -2.13 -7.41 12.20
N THR A 57 -2.55 -6.99 11.02
CA THR A 57 -3.64 -6.02 10.84
C THR A 57 -4.56 -6.41 9.69
N SER A 58 -5.72 -5.76 9.60
CA SER A 58 -6.64 -5.95 8.47
C SER A 58 -6.50 -4.83 7.44
N TYR A 59 -6.89 -5.12 6.19
CA TYR A 59 -6.97 -4.12 5.12
C TYR A 59 -7.82 -2.91 5.50
N ALA A 60 -8.97 -3.15 6.16
CA ALA A 60 -9.84 -2.08 6.62
C ALA A 60 -9.19 -1.21 7.71
N THR A 61 -8.43 -1.80 8.63
CA THR A 61 -7.70 -1.06 9.67
C THR A 61 -6.61 -0.20 9.02
N ALA A 62 -5.85 -0.76 8.09
CA ALA A 62 -4.81 -0.02 7.35
C ALA A 62 -5.42 1.15 6.56
N ALA A 63 -6.53 0.93 5.84
CA ALA A 63 -7.22 2.00 5.10
C ALA A 63 -7.75 3.12 6.01
N ASN A 64 -8.31 2.77 7.18
CA ASN A 64 -8.80 3.76 8.14
C ASN A 64 -7.66 4.60 8.74
N GLU A 65 -6.52 3.98 9.06
CA GLU A 65 -5.35 4.72 9.55
C GLU A 65 -4.72 5.59 8.47
N TYR A 66 -4.75 5.12 7.21
CA TYR A 66 -4.30 5.90 6.07
C TYR A 66 -5.08 7.21 5.92
N GLU A 67 -6.39 7.18 6.06
CA GLU A 67 -7.20 8.41 6.05
C GLU A 67 -6.80 9.40 7.17
N GLN A 68 -6.49 8.87 8.36
CA GLN A 68 -6.02 9.73 9.45
C GLN A 68 -4.62 10.29 9.18
N TYR A 69 -3.77 9.50 8.55
CA TYR A 69 -2.43 9.91 8.11
C TYR A 69 -2.53 11.05 7.09
N LEU A 70 -3.37 10.92 6.06
CA LEU A 70 -3.57 11.96 5.04
C LEU A 70 -4.06 13.28 5.66
N LYS A 71 -5.10 13.22 6.51
CA LYS A 71 -5.63 14.41 7.21
C LYS A 71 -4.55 15.11 8.05
N ALA A 72 -3.67 14.36 8.68
CA ALA A 72 -2.58 14.91 9.48
C ALA A 72 -1.50 15.56 8.61
N THR A 73 -1.17 14.99 7.45
CA THR A 73 -0.20 15.56 6.52
C THR A 73 -0.72 16.80 5.80
N GLU A 74 -2.00 16.83 5.45
CA GLU A 74 -2.66 18.02 4.87
C GLU A 74 -2.69 19.21 5.85
N SER A 75 -2.99 18.95 7.12
CA SER A 75 -3.02 20.01 8.13
C SER A 75 -1.62 20.59 8.42
N GLU A 76 -0.55 19.83 8.22
CA GLU A 76 0.82 20.31 8.37
C GLU A 76 1.33 21.08 7.13
N SER A 77 0.76 20.83 5.94
CA SER A 77 1.12 21.54 4.70
C SER A 77 0.43 22.91 4.55
N SER A 78 -0.56 23.22 5.39
CA SER A 78 -1.31 24.47 5.37
C SER A 78 -0.64 25.63 6.12
N LEU A 79 0.70 25.71 6.16
CA LEU A 79 1.41 26.96 6.40
C LEU A 79 1.26 27.86 5.14
N PRO A 80 1.06 29.19 5.27
CA PRO A 80 0.47 30.01 4.23
C PRO A 80 1.41 30.18 3.04
N SER A 81 1.18 29.45 1.98
CA SER A 81 1.69 29.82 0.66
C SER A 81 0.54 29.70 -0.36
N THR A 82 0.07 30.89 -0.72
CA THR A 82 -0.54 31.30 -1.98
C THR A 82 -1.92 30.71 -2.35
N ARG A 83 -2.88 31.63 -2.46
CA ARG A 83 -4.29 31.54 -2.89
C ARG A 83 -4.56 30.80 -4.22
N ALA A 84 -3.56 30.28 -4.91
CA ALA A 84 -3.70 29.66 -6.23
C ALA A 84 -4.28 28.23 -6.19
N ASN A 85 -4.13 27.48 -5.09
CA ASN A 85 -4.53 26.06 -5.03
C ASN A 85 -6.00 25.83 -4.60
N LYS A 86 -6.71 26.86 -4.13
CA LYS A 86 -8.10 26.70 -3.70
C LYS A 86 -9.10 26.71 -4.87
N GLN A 87 -8.79 27.41 -5.95
CA GLN A 87 -9.67 27.50 -7.12
C GLN A 87 -9.67 26.26 -8.02
N LEU A 88 -8.59 25.45 -7.98
CA LEU A 88 -8.51 24.18 -8.72
C LEU A 88 -9.28 23.02 -8.05
N ARG A 89 -9.53 23.10 -6.75
CA ARG A 89 -10.25 22.06 -5.97
C ARG A 89 -11.77 22.19 -6.03
N GLU A 90 -12.32 23.38 -6.25
CA GLU A 90 -13.78 23.63 -6.34
C GLU A 90 -14.35 23.33 -7.73
N ALA A 91 -13.50 23.25 -8.77
CA ALA A 91 -13.91 22.90 -10.13
C ALA A 91 -14.05 21.40 -10.36
N SER A 92 -13.49 20.54 -9.49
CA SER A 92 -13.46 19.08 -9.67
C SER A 92 -14.61 18.31 -9.03
N ALA A 93 -15.60 19.00 -8.44
CA ALA A 93 -16.70 18.35 -7.72
C ALA A 93 -17.97 18.11 -8.57
N ASN A 94 -18.05 18.63 -9.79
CA ASN A 94 -19.29 18.65 -10.56
C ASN A 94 -19.23 18.10 -11.98
N ASP A 95 -18.18 17.40 -12.37
CA ASP A 95 -18.15 16.81 -13.72
C ASP A 95 -17.73 15.33 -13.68
N LEU A 96 -18.75 14.46 -13.68
CA LEU A 96 -18.63 13.03 -13.96
C LEU A 96 -18.57 12.87 -15.47
N SER A 97 -17.44 13.20 -16.09
CA SER A 97 -17.15 12.82 -17.47
C SER A 97 -15.88 11.98 -17.50
N ASP A 98 -16.03 10.81 -18.09
CA ASP A 98 -14.99 9.85 -18.47
C ASP A 98 -13.81 10.54 -19.21
N SER A 99 -12.81 10.98 -18.46
CA SER A 99 -11.50 11.29 -19.02
C SER A 99 -10.43 10.78 -18.07
N ASP A 100 -9.83 9.67 -18.45
CA ASP A 100 -9.00 8.75 -17.71
C ASP A 100 -7.59 9.29 -17.33
N ASP A 101 -7.22 10.51 -17.74
CA ASP A 101 -5.82 10.97 -17.72
C ASP A 101 -5.39 11.82 -16.52
N SER A 102 -6.32 12.40 -15.76
CA SER A 102 -5.97 13.39 -14.71
C SER A 102 -5.66 12.81 -13.33
N ASP A 103 -6.12 11.59 -13.04
CA ASP A 103 -5.96 10.97 -11.71
C ASP A 103 -4.56 10.37 -11.47
N TRP A 104 -3.78 10.19 -12.55
CA TRP A 104 -2.46 9.54 -12.48
C TRP A 104 -1.35 10.46 -12.02
N ASP A 105 -1.45 11.74 -12.28
CA ASP A 105 -0.49 12.73 -11.78
C ASP A 105 -0.52 12.83 -10.25
N MET A 106 -1.65 12.48 -9.62
CA MET A 106 -1.74 12.36 -8.16
C MET A 106 -0.97 11.15 -7.61
N LEU A 107 -0.98 10.01 -8.30
CA LEU A 107 -0.25 8.82 -7.86
C LEU A 107 1.27 8.96 -8.04
N ASN A 108 1.71 9.65 -9.08
CA ASN A 108 3.14 9.81 -9.36
C ASN A 108 3.79 10.99 -8.64
N ASN A 109 3.06 12.07 -8.33
CA ASN A 109 3.66 13.30 -7.81
C ASN A 109 3.63 13.45 -6.30
N ASP A 110 2.61 12.95 -5.59
CA ASP A 110 2.45 13.21 -4.16
C ASP A 110 2.64 11.97 -3.26
N TYR A 111 2.50 10.75 -3.79
CA TYR A 111 2.50 9.53 -2.99
C TYR A 111 3.86 8.86 -2.82
N VAL A 112 4.86 9.23 -3.62
CA VAL A 112 6.23 8.74 -3.49
C VAL A 112 7.13 9.79 -2.82
N SER A 113 6.58 10.57 -1.89
CA SER A 113 7.43 11.36 -1.01
C SER A 113 8.32 10.41 -0.22
N SER A 114 9.61 10.45 -0.55
CA SER A 114 10.67 9.69 0.11
C SER A 114 10.46 9.52 1.61
N PRO A 115 10.92 8.40 2.21
CA PRO A 115 10.87 8.14 3.66
C PRO A 115 11.50 9.22 4.54
N SER A 116 12.10 10.28 3.94
CA SER A 116 12.77 11.38 4.62
C SER A 116 11.84 12.33 5.39
N ARG A 117 10.50 12.23 5.23
CA ARG A 117 9.54 13.11 5.93
C ARG A 117 8.84 12.50 7.15
N ILE A 118 9.21 11.32 7.61
CA ILE A 118 8.80 10.91 8.95
C ILE A 118 9.61 11.75 9.93
N LYS A 119 9.07 12.93 10.27
CA LYS A 119 9.49 13.72 11.43
C LYS A 119 9.42 12.81 12.65
N ALA A 120 10.21 13.10 13.68
CA ALA A 120 10.25 12.32 14.92
C ALA A 120 8.87 11.80 15.30
N ALA A 121 8.68 10.49 15.24
CA ALA A 121 7.38 9.86 15.44
C ALA A 121 6.81 10.29 16.78
N LYS A 122 5.63 10.90 16.79
CA LYS A 122 4.89 11.12 18.03
C LYS A 122 4.66 9.74 18.64
N SER A 123 4.97 9.56 19.91
CA SER A 123 4.80 8.26 20.59
C SER A 123 3.36 7.75 20.52
N HIS A 124 2.37 8.65 20.47
CA HIS A 124 0.95 8.35 20.32
C HIS A 124 0.36 9.02 19.09
N THR A 125 -0.29 8.23 18.23
CA THR A 125 -0.91 8.70 16.99
C THR A 125 -2.10 7.82 16.61
N LYS A 126 -3.06 8.38 15.84
CA LYS A 126 -4.20 7.63 15.30
C LYS A 126 -3.83 6.73 14.10
N TYR A 127 -2.59 6.81 13.63
CA TYR A 127 -2.08 6.09 12.45
C TYR A 127 -0.69 5.48 12.71
N PRO A 128 -0.52 4.67 13.77
CA PRO A 128 0.79 4.18 14.17
C PRO A 128 1.44 3.29 13.12
N LEU A 129 0.66 2.60 12.28
CA LEU A 129 1.20 1.78 11.18
C LEU A 129 2.04 2.61 10.19
N PHE A 130 1.67 3.87 9.95
CA PHE A 130 2.33 4.79 9.02
C PHE A 130 3.47 5.61 9.66
N GLN A 131 3.75 5.37 10.95
CA GLN A 131 4.85 5.98 11.69
C GLN A 131 6.03 5.02 11.91
N MET A 132 5.96 3.83 11.32
CA MET A 132 6.97 2.78 11.45
C MET A 132 7.69 2.52 10.13
N TYR A 133 8.96 2.09 10.26
CA TYR A 133 9.67 1.40 9.18
C TYR A 133 9.57 -0.10 9.43
N TRP A 134 9.13 -0.84 8.44
CA TRP A 134 8.93 -2.28 8.52
C TRP A 134 10.11 -3.03 7.93
N LEU A 135 10.55 -4.10 8.59
CA LEU A 135 11.51 -5.02 7.98
C LEU A 135 10.86 -5.71 6.78
N ARG A 136 9.61 -6.14 6.95
CA ARG A 136 8.85 -6.84 5.92
C ARG A 136 7.38 -6.47 6.01
N ILE A 137 6.73 -6.37 4.86
CA ILE A 137 5.28 -6.34 4.77
C ILE A 137 4.81 -7.52 3.93
N VAL A 138 3.87 -8.28 4.47
CA VAL A 138 3.21 -9.41 3.82
C VAL A 138 1.75 -9.06 3.62
N LEU A 139 1.26 -9.14 2.39
CA LEU A 139 -0.17 -9.08 2.09
C LEU A 139 -0.66 -10.52 1.90
N ASP A 140 -1.55 -10.95 2.77
CA ASP A 140 -2.25 -12.22 2.64
C ASP A 140 -3.58 -11.99 1.91
N GLU A 141 -3.97 -12.93 1.04
CA GLU A 141 -5.08 -12.74 0.09
C GLU A 141 -4.91 -11.42 -0.68
N ALA A 142 -3.76 -11.27 -1.35
CA ALA A 142 -3.35 -10.02 -1.97
C ALA A 142 -4.31 -9.50 -3.07
N GLN A 143 -5.25 -10.33 -3.57
CA GLN A 143 -6.33 -9.87 -4.45
C GLN A 143 -7.24 -8.81 -3.79
N ASN A 144 -7.16 -8.60 -2.47
CA ASN A 144 -7.85 -7.50 -1.80
C ASN A 144 -7.39 -6.11 -2.28
N ILE A 145 -6.21 -6.02 -2.89
CA ILE A 145 -5.70 -4.77 -3.49
C ILE A 145 -5.82 -4.73 -5.02
N LYS A 146 -6.58 -5.62 -5.65
CA LYS A 146 -6.74 -5.69 -7.11
C LYS A 146 -7.22 -4.40 -7.77
N ASN A 147 -8.07 -3.64 -7.10
CA ASN A 147 -8.46 -2.31 -7.54
C ASN A 147 -7.41 -1.29 -7.04
N TYR A 148 -6.50 -0.90 -7.92
CA TYR A 148 -5.41 0.02 -7.61
C TYR A 148 -5.85 1.40 -7.09
N ARG A 149 -7.08 1.85 -7.39
CA ARG A 149 -7.67 3.11 -6.90
C ARG A 149 -8.36 2.98 -5.54
N ALA A 150 -8.56 1.76 -5.05
CA ALA A 150 -9.24 1.56 -3.78
C ALA A 150 -8.40 2.05 -2.59
N LYS A 151 -9.04 2.58 -1.56
CA LYS A 151 -8.37 3.07 -0.34
C LYS A 151 -7.49 2.01 0.32
N CYS A 152 -7.91 0.75 0.30
CA CYS A 152 -7.10 -0.35 0.82
C CYS A 152 -5.80 -0.54 0.01
N SER A 153 -5.85 -0.40 -1.32
CA SER A 153 -4.67 -0.48 -2.19
C SER A 153 -3.72 0.70 -1.93
N LEU A 154 -4.26 1.92 -1.92
CA LEU A 154 -3.49 3.14 -1.63
C LEU A 154 -2.81 3.07 -0.26
N SER A 155 -3.51 2.56 0.76
CA SER A 155 -2.91 2.36 2.09
C SER A 155 -1.75 1.37 2.06
N CYS A 156 -1.89 0.25 1.32
CA CYS A 156 -0.82 -0.73 1.16
C CYS A 156 0.38 -0.17 0.38
N TYR A 157 0.15 0.66 -0.64
CA TYR A 157 1.24 1.33 -1.37
C TYR A 157 2.02 2.29 -0.49
N GLN A 158 1.31 3.08 0.32
CA GLN A 158 1.97 3.97 1.28
C GLN A 158 2.77 3.18 2.31
N LEU A 159 2.23 2.09 2.87
CA LEU A 159 2.98 1.20 3.76
C LEU A 159 4.20 0.62 3.07
N SER A 160 4.07 0.19 1.81
CA SER A 160 5.17 -0.38 1.03
C SER A 160 6.36 0.56 0.93
N SER A 161 6.13 1.89 0.95
CA SER A 161 7.19 2.90 0.92
C SER A 161 8.10 2.87 2.15
N CYS A 162 7.59 2.36 3.26
CA CYS A 162 8.27 2.26 4.54
C CYS A 162 8.78 0.83 4.84
N ALA A 163 8.85 -0.06 3.84
CA ALA A 163 9.28 -1.45 4.00
C ALA A 163 10.62 -1.74 3.33
N VAL A 164 11.43 -2.60 3.95
CA VAL A 164 12.65 -3.13 3.34
C VAL A 164 12.30 -4.21 2.33
N THR A 165 11.43 -5.15 2.71
CA THR A 165 10.97 -6.25 1.84
C THR A 165 9.45 -6.32 1.80
N ARG A 166 8.92 -6.82 0.68
CA ARG A 166 7.49 -6.94 0.40
C ARG A 166 7.18 -8.31 -0.12
N CYS A 167 6.00 -8.83 0.23
CA CYS A 167 5.54 -10.15 -0.21
C CYS A 167 4.02 -10.10 -0.41
N CYS A 168 3.55 -10.69 -1.49
CA CYS A 168 2.14 -10.93 -1.75
C CYS A 168 1.88 -12.44 -1.71
N ILE A 169 0.86 -12.86 -0.98
CA ILE A 169 0.35 -14.23 -0.94
C ILE A 169 -1.07 -14.19 -1.48
N SER A 170 -1.37 -15.01 -2.47
CA SER A 170 -2.72 -15.12 -3.05
C SER A 170 -2.97 -16.57 -3.42
N GLY A 171 -4.12 -17.10 -3.01
CA GLY A 171 -4.60 -18.42 -3.41
C GLY A 171 -5.30 -18.42 -4.77
N THR A 172 -5.71 -17.25 -5.27
CA THR A 172 -6.41 -17.12 -6.56
C THR A 172 -5.43 -16.70 -7.64
N ARG A 173 -5.41 -17.47 -8.74
CA ARG A 173 -4.64 -17.15 -9.95
C ARG A 173 -5.41 -16.27 -10.93
N ASP A 174 -6.69 -16.03 -10.67
CA ASP A 174 -7.59 -15.31 -11.57
C ASP A 174 -7.37 -13.79 -11.48
N LEU A 175 -6.25 -13.36 -12.03
CA LEU A 175 -6.02 -11.96 -12.36
C LEU A 175 -6.66 -11.74 -13.74
N ASN A 176 -7.94 -11.35 -13.73
CA ASN A 176 -8.73 -11.20 -14.94
C ASN A 176 -8.36 -9.96 -15.77
N ASN A 177 -7.52 -9.09 -15.25
CA ASN A 177 -7.15 -7.84 -15.90
C ASN A 177 -5.68 -7.48 -15.59
N ALA A 178 -4.99 -6.96 -16.59
CA ALA A 178 -3.62 -6.45 -16.44
C ALA A 178 -3.49 -5.40 -15.32
N LEU A 179 -4.51 -4.58 -15.10
CA LEU A 179 -4.51 -3.58 -14.02
C LEU A 179 -4.53 -4.20 -12.60
N GLU A 180 -5.08 -5.40 -12.45
CA GLU A 180 -4.99 -6.14 -11.17
C GLU A 180 -3.56 -6.58 -10.90
N ILE A 181 -2.83 -6.98 -11.95
CA ILE A 181 -1.40 -7.30 -11.88
C ILE A 181 -0.59 -6.05 -11.56
N PHE A 182 -0.91 -4.91 -12.19
CA PHE A 182 -0.27 -3.63 -11.90
C PHE A 182 -0.32 -3.30 -10.42
N SER A 183 -1.46 -3.49 -9.78
CA SER A 183 -1.64 -3.22 -8.35
C SER A 183 -0.63 -3.99 -7.49
N LEU A 184 -0.38 -5.26 -7.79
CA LEU A 184 0.60 -6.08 -7.09
C LEU A 184 2.05 -5.64 -7.39
N ILE A 185 2.35 -5.38 -8.66
CA ILE A 185 3.67 -4.91 -9.11
C ILE A 185 4.02 -3.57 -8.44
N HIS A 186 3.04 -2.65 -8.37
CA HIS A 186 3.21 -1.36 -7.72
C HIS A 186 3.46 -1.50 -6.21
N PHE A 187 2.71 -2.36 -5.53
CA PHE A 187 2.98 -2.67 -4.11
C PHE A 187 4.36 -3.27 -3.91
N LEU A 188 4.76 -4.22 -4.75
CA LEU A 188 6.06 -4.89 -4.68
C LEU A 188 7.23 -3.98 -5.08
N ARG A 189 6.94 -2.85 -5.74
CA ARG A 189 7.92 -1.89 -6.30
C ARG A 189 8.88 -2.55 -7.27
N ILE A 190 8.33 -3.24 -8.25
CA ILE A 190 9.09 -3.92 -9.31
C ILE A 190 9.33 -2.94 -10.44
N SER A 191 10.44 -2.20 -10.36
CA SER A 191 10.86 -1.27 -11.40
C SER A 191 11.25 -2.01 -12.69
N PRO A 192 10.92 -1.45 -13.89
CA PRO A 192 10.27 -0.16 -14.12
C PRO A 192 8.74 -0.22 -14.17
N PHE A 193 8.14 -1.40 -13.95
CA PHE A 193 6.71 -1.65 -14.13
C PHE A 193 5.84 -1.20 -12.93
N ASP A 194 6.45 -0.73 -11.86
CA ASP A 194 5.77 -0.05 -10.75
C ASP A 194 5.36 1.40 -11.09
N ASP A 195 5.86 1.96 -12.19
CA ASP A 195 5.35 3.18 -12.81
C ASP A 195 4.16 2.85 -13.72
N PHE A 196 3.03 3.56 -13.53
CA PHE A 196 1.81 3.25 -14.26
C PHE A 196 1.94 3.53 -15.76
N ARG A 197 2.51 4.66 -16.16
CA ARG A 197 2.65 5.02 -17.58
C ARG A 197 3.52 4.00 -18.31
N HIS A 198 4.60 3.58 -17.65
CA HIS A 198 5.46 2.55 -18.21
C HIS A 198 4.76 1.19 -18.31
N PHE A 199 3.99 0.80 -17.28
CA PHE A 199 3.20 -0.42 -17.31
C PHE A 199 2.10 -0.38 -18.37
N GLU A 200 1.39 0.73 -18.48
CA GLU A 200 0.34 0.92 -19.50
C GLU A 200 0.89 0.77 -20.90
N GLU A 201 1.91 1.54 -21.28
CA GLU A 201 2.52 1.51 -22.61
C GLU A 201 3.14 0.14 -22.96
N LYS A 202 3.79 -0.52 -22.00
CA LYS A 202 4.57 -1.73 -22.31
C LYS A 202 3.82 -3.04 -22.08
N ILE A 203 2.76 -3.04 -21.27
CA ILE A 203 2.03 -4.25 -20.89
C ILE A 203 0.53 -4.14 -21.19
N HIS A 204 -0.15 -3.14 -20.61
CA HIS A 204 -1.58 -3.05 -20.66
C HIS A 204 -2.12 -2.79 -22.10
N ASP A 205 -1.58 -1.81 -22.82
CA ASP A 205 -2.00 -1.48 -24.17
C ASP A 205 -1.67 -2.61 -25.17
N PRO A 206 -0.48 -3.22 -25.15
CA PRO A 206 -0.21 -4.42 -25.93
C PRO A 206 -1.22 -5.55 -25.68
N LEU A 207 -1.58 -5.83 -24.43
CA LEU A 207 -2.54 -6.89 -24.09
C LEU A 207 -3.97 -6.60 -24.56
N LYS A 208 -4.34 -5.32 -24.68
CA LYS A 208 -5.64 -4.89 -25.27
C LYS A 208 -5.64 -4.85 -26.79
N SER A 209 -4.48 -5.00 -27.43
CA SER A 209 -4.38 -4.92 -28.88
C SER A 209 -5.10 -6.09 -29.56
N ASN A 210 -5.76 -5.81 -30.68
CA ASN A 210 -6.35 -6.85 -31.52
C ASN A 210 -5.30 -7.61 -32.37
N LYS A 211 -4.02 -7.27 -32.29
CA LYS A 211 -2.93 -7.92 -33.01
C LYS A 211 -2.20 -8.91 -32.09
N GLN A 212 -2.20 -10.17 -32.45
CA GLN A 212 -1.59 -11.26 -31.66
C GLN A 212 -0.12 -10.99 -31.31
N THR A 213 0.66 -10.44 -32.24
CA THR A 213 2.07 -10.11 -32.01
C THR A 213 2.29 -9.13 -30.86
N TYR A 214 1.38 -8.17 -30.64
CA TYR A 214 1.45 -7.24 -29.51
C TYR A 214 1.03 -7.90 -28.20
N VAL A 215 0.01 -8.76 -28.24
CA VAL A 215 -0.42 -9.55 -27.09
C VAL A 215 0.72 -10.46 -26.62
N ASP A 216 1.37 -11.18 -27.53
CA ASP A 216 2.52 -12.04 -27.21
C ASP A 216 3.66 -11.26 -26.58
N LEU A 217 3.94 -10.04 -27.07
CA LEU A 217 4.95 -9.15 -26.51
C LEU A 217 4.59 -8.71 -25.07
N GLY A 218 3.33 -8.39 -24.82
CA GLY A 218 2.84 -8.05 -23.47
C GLY A 218 2.98 -9.22 -22.50
N LEU A 219 2.59 -10.42 -22.93
CA LEU A 219 2.73 -11.66 -22.14
C LEU A 219 4.19 -12.00 -21.85
N GLN A 220 5.06 -11.88 -22.84
CA GLN A 220 6.49 -12.12 -22.67
C GLN A 220 7.10 -11.19 -21.62
N ARG A 221 6.72 -9.90 -21.63
CA ARG A 221 7.19 -8.93 -20.63
C ARG A 221 6.71 -9.23 -19.22
N LEU A 222 5.55 -9.87 -19.09
CA LEU A 222 5.05 -10.37 -17.80
C LEU A 222 5.73 -11.67 -17.36
N GLY A 223 6.55 -12.30 -18.20
CA GLY A 223 7.17 -13.57 -17.91
C GLY A 223 6.18 -14.75 -17.92
N VAL A 224 5.11 -14.68 -18.71
CA VAL A 224 4.05 -15.69 -18.78
C VAL A 224 4.27 -16.66 -19.97
N VAL A 225 5.28 -16.40 -20.80
CA VAL A 225 5.66 -17.24 -21.96
C VAL A 225 7.04 -17.80 -21.79
#